data_e4b0e885bbc9037cabb46ce9926c351e
#
_entry.id   e4b0e885bbc9037cabb46ce9926c351e
#
_cell.length_a   1.000
_cell.length_b   1.000
_cell.length_c   1.000
_cell.angle_alpha   90.00
_cell.angle_beta   90.00
_cell.angle_gamma   90.00
#
_symmetry.space_group_name_H-M   'P 1'
#
loop_
_entity.id
_entity.type
_entity.pdbx_description
1 polymer ?
#
loop_
_entity_poly.entity_id
_entity_poly.type
_entity_poly.pdbx_seq_one_letter_code
_entity_poly.pdbx_strand_id
1 'polypeptide(L)'
;MVLIGDALHSAHFSIGSGTRLAIEDAIALTKALEAERDMATALGRYQSERQPIVKKLVTAARTSADWYAKFPEHMKLDLMDFAYGYITRSGRIDDARLRAMSPVFMAHYEARRPLSARGSKA
;
A
#
# COMPACT_ATOMS: atom_id res chain seq x y z
N MET A 1 -7.70 16.78 -21.56
CA MET A 1 -7.95 15.33 -21.29
C MET A 1 -7.64 15.08 -19.82
N VAL A 2 -8.49 14.33 -19.14
CA VAL A 2 -8.28 13.88 -17.76
C VAL A 2 -8.30 12.35 -17.72
N LEU A 3 -7.47 11.75 -16.89
CA LEU A 3 -7.41 10.30 -16.68
C LEU A 3 -7.84 9.98 -15.25
N ILE A 4 -8.58 8.88 -15.09
CA ILE A 4 -9.03 8.35 -13.80
C ILE A 4 -8.90 6.82 -13.79
N GLY A 5 -8.87 6.22 -12.61
CA GLY A 5 -8.82 4.77 -12.44
C GLY A 5 -7.62 4.13 -13.14
N ASP A 6 -7.80 2.97 -13.73
CA ASP A 6 -6.72 2.20 -14.37
C ASP A 6 -6.06 2.93 -15.55
N ALA A 7 -6.77 3.88 -16.19
CA ALA A 7 -6.18 4.73 -17.23
C ALA A 7 -5.14 5.71 -16.64
N LEU A 8 -5.30 6.13 -15.38
CA LEU A 8 -4.37 7.00 -14.68
C LEU A 8 -3.27 6.20 -13.97
N HIS A 9 -3.64 5.10 -13.35
CA HIS A 9 -2.75 4.30 -12.50
C HIS A 9 -3.09 2.82 -12.58
N SER A 10 -2.21 2.04 -13.16
CA SER A 10 -2.28 0.59 -13.06
C SER A 10 -1.56 0.14 -11.79
N ALA A 11 -2.24 -0.58 -10.92
CA ALA A 11 -1.69 -1.11 -9.68
C ALA A 11 -1.76 -2.63 -9.67
N HIS A 12 -0.69 -3.28 -9.19
CA HIS A 12 -0.69 -4.74 -9.05
C HIS A 12 -1.83 -5.18 -8.13
N PHE A 13 -2.58 -6.20 -8.56
CA PHE A 13 -3.80 -6.69 -7.88
C PHE A 13 -3.59 -7.14 -6.43
N SER A 14 -2.35 -7.48 -6.05
CA SER A 14 -2.00 -8.04 -4.73
C SER A 14 -2.35 -7.17 -3.52
N ILE A 15 -2.59 -5.86 -3.72
CA ILE A 15 -3.04 -4.97 -2.64
C ILE A 15 -4.56 -4.78 -2.60
N GLY A 16 -5.31 -5.31 -3.59
CA GLY A 16 -6.77 -5.28 -3.62
C GLY A 16 -7.40 -3.88 -3.62
N SER A 17 -6.72 -2.85 -4.14
CA SER A 17 -7.16 -1.46 -4.00
C SER A 17 -7.52 -0.78 -5.32
N GLY A 18 -7.38 -1.44 -6.48
CA GLY A 18 -7.60 -0.81 -7.79
C GLY A 18 -9.01 -0.25 -7.96
N THR A 19 -10.02 -1.06 -7.76
CA THR A 19 -11.44 -0.64 -7.87
C THR A 19 -11.77 0.50 -6.91
N ARG A 20 -11.31 0.42 -5.66
CA ARG A 20 -11.50 1.48 -4.68
C ARG A 20 -10.87 2.80 -5.13
N LEU A 21 -9.64 2.76 -5.65
CA LEU A 21 -8.95 3.94 -6.18
C LEU A 21 -9.71 4.57 -7.32
N ALA A 22 -10.22 3.76 -8.26
CA ALA A 22 -11.00 4.26 -9.40
C ALA A 22 -12.29 4.96 -8.94
N ILE A 23 -12.99 4.41 -7.95
CA ILE A 23 -14.19 5.03 -7.38
C ILE A 23 -13.84 6.34 -6.67
N GLU A 24 -12.77 6.35 -5.86
CA GLU A 24 -12.30 7.54 -5.17
C GLU A 24 -11.85 8.64 -6.14
N ASP A 25 -11.27 8.29 -7.29
CA ASP A 25 -10.90 9.25 -8.34
C ASP A 25 -12.14 9.91 -8.96
N ALA A 26 -13.18 9.12 -9.27
CA ALA A 26 -14.44 9.64 -9.80
C ALA A 26 -15.12 10.59 -8.82
N ILE A 27 -15.17 10.22 -7.53
CA ILE A 27 -15.73 11.07 -6.47
C ILE A 27 -14.93 12.38 -6.33
N ALA A 28 -13.60 12.31 -6.32
CA ALA A 28 -12.75 13.49 -6.17
C ALA A 28 -12.86 14.42 -7.37
N LEU A 29 -12.93 13.88 -8.60
CA LEU A 29 -13.11 14.66 -9.81
C LEU A 29 -14.48 15.37 -9.79
N THR A 30 -15.55 14.66 -9.45
CA THR A 30 -16.90 15.26 -9.36
C THR A 30 -16.91 16.39 -8.35
N LYS A 31 -16.38 16.19 -7.15
CA LYS A 31 -16.31 17.24 -6.13
C LYS A 31 -15.48 18.46 -6.57
N ALA A 32 -14.39 18.24 -7.29
CA ALA A 32 -13.58 19.35 -7.81
C ALA A 32 -14.34 20.15 -8.87
N LEU A 33 -15.07 19.47 -9.78
CA LEU A 33 -15.88 20.11 -10.82
C LEU A 33 -17.08 20.87 -10.24
N GLU A 34 -17.69 20.39 -9.16
CA GLU A 34 -18.79 21.08 -8.48
C GLU A 34 -18.33 22.29 -7.68
N ALA A 35 -17.13 22.26 -7.13
CA ALA A 35 -16.61 23.32 -6.27
C ALA A 35 -16.00 24.49 -7.04
N GLU A 36 -15.48 24.26 -8.23
CA GLU A 36 -14.75 25.24 -9.01
C GLU A 36 -15.55 25.65 -10.29
N ARG A 37 -15.57 26.94 -10.59
CA ARG A 37 -16.24 27.43 -11.79
C ARG A 37 -15.41 27.26 -13.07
N ASP A 38 -14.08 27.26 -12.90
CA ASP A 38 -13.13 27.10 -13.99
C ASP A 38 -12.63 25.66 -14.08
N MET A 39 -12.69 25.11 -15.29
CA MET A 39 -12.26 23.73 -15.57
C MET A 39 -10.79 23.49 -15.22
N ALA A 40 -9.89 24.42 -15.54
CA ALA A 40 -8.47 24.27 -15.30
C ALA A 40 -8.18 24.21 -13.78
N THR A 41 -8.83 25.07 -13.00
CA THR A 41 -8.74 25.08 -11.55
C THR A 41 -9.29 23.80 -10.94
N ALA A 42 -10.45 23.30 -11.41
CA ALA A 42 -11.03 22.05 -10.97
C ALA A 42 -10.09 20.85 -11.22
N LEU A 43 -9.51 20.75 -12.39
CA LEU A 43 -8.56 19.68 -12.72
C LEU A 43 -7.26 19.79 -11.92
N GLY A 44 -6.76 21.01 -11.68
CA GLY A 44 -5.61 21.25 -10.81
C GLY A 44 -5.85 20.79 -9.37
N ARG A 45 -7.03 21.08 -8.83
CA ARG A 45 -7.46 20.62 -7.51
C ARG A 45 -7.54 19.12 -7.43
N TYR A 46 -8.24 18.49 -8.37
CA TYR A 46 -8.32 17.03 -8.48
C TYR A 46 -6.94 16.38 -8.47
N GLN A 47 -6.03 16.87 -9.32
CA GLN A 47 -4.67 16.34 -9.40
C GLN A 47 -3.92 16.48 -8.09
N SER A 48 -3.95 17.66 -7.46
CA SER A 48 -3.23 17.92 -6.21
C SER A 48 -3.73 17.05 -5.05
N GLU A 49 -5.03 16.78 -4.99
CA GLU A 49 -5.62 15.93 -3.95
C GLU A 49 -5.34 14.44 -4.18
N ARG A 50 -5.41 13.96 -5.43
CA ARG A 50 -5.32 12.53 -5.74
C ARG A 50 -3.90 12.02 -5.95
N GLN A 51 -3.04 12.79 -6.58
CA GLN A 51 -1.69 12.36 -6.94
C GLN A 51 -0.88 11.77 -5.76
N PRO A 52 -0.84 12.38 -4.56
CA PRO A 52 -0.08 11.82 -3.43
C PRO A 52 -0.63 10.47 -2.97
N ILE A 53 -1.95 10.31 -2.95
CA ILE A 53 -2.63 9.09 -2.52
C ILE A 53 -2.36 7.96 -3.50
N VAL A 54 -2.55 8.23 -4.79
CA VAL A 54 -2.30 7.28 -5.88
C VAL A 54 -0.84 6.85 -5.90
N LYS A 55 0.10 7.80 -5.82
CA LYS A 55 1.54 7.51 -5.80
C LYS A 55 1.92 6.58 -4.66
N LYS A 56 1.41 6.84 -3.46
CA LYS A 56 1.64 6.00 -2.28
C LYS A 56 1.12 4.57 -2.47
N LEU A 57 -0.07 4.42 -3.05
CA LEU A 57 -0.67 3.11 -3.28
C LEU A 57 0.00 2.33 -4.41
N VAL A 58 0.37 2.99 -5.51
CA VAL A 58 1.13 2.36 -6.61
C VAL A 58 2.50 1.90 -6.11
N THR A 59 3.18 2.68 -5.26
CA THR A 59 4.43 2.27 -4.63
C THR A 59 4.23 1.02 -3.77
N ALA A 60 3.21 0.99 -2.92
CA ALA A 60 2.90 -0.19 -2.11
C ALA A 60 2.55 -1.43 -2.97
N ALA A 61 1.86 -1.22 -4.10
CA ALA A 61 1.55 -2.29 -5.04
C ALA A 61 2.82 -2.87 -5.69
N ARG A 62 3.78 -2.03 -6.07
CA ARG A 62 5.08 -2.47 -6.60
C ARG A 62 5.86 -3.27 -5.56
N THR A 63 6.00 -2.74 -4.35
CA THR A 63 6.68 -3.46 -3.25
C THR A 63 6.05 -4.83 -2.99
N SER A 64 4.72 -4.90 -3.04
CA SER A 64 4.00 -6.17 -2.93
C SER A 64 4.27 -7.10 -4.11
N ALA A 65 4.32 -6.58 -5.35
CA ALA A 65 4.64 -7.37 -6.54
C ALA A 65 6.07 -7.93 -6.49
N ASP A 66 7.04 -7.12 -6.06
CA ASP A 66 8.44 -7.53 -5.88
C ASP A 66 8.57 -8.68 -4.87
N TRP A 67 7.74 -8.65 -3.81
CA TRP A 67 7.66 -9.74 -2.85
C TRP A 67 7.16 -11.03 -3.54
N TYR A 68 6.09 -10.95 -4.37
CA TYR A 68 5.58 -12.10 -5.10
C TYR A 68 6.56 -12.64 -6.15
N ALA A 69 7.36 -11.78 -6.76
CA ALA A 69 8.40 -12.21 -7.70
C ALA A 69 9.44 -13.14 -7.05
N LYS A 70 9.62 -13.05 -5.72
CA LYS A 70 10.50 -13.91 -4.91
C LYS A 70 9.75 -15.03 -4.18
N PHE A 71 8.54 -15.35 -4.59
CA PHE A 71 7.69 -16.31 -3.89
C PHE A 71 8.34 -17.70 -3.69
N PRO A 72 9.09 -18.29 -4.66
CA PRO A 72 9.79 -19.56 -4.45
C PRO A 72 10.82 -19.51 -3.31
N GLU A 73 11.42 -18.34 -3.05
CA GLU A 73 12.36 -18.15 -1.95
C GLU A 73 11.61 -18.03 -0.61
N HIS A 74 10.51 -17.30 -0.61
CA HIS A 74 9.67 -17.14 0.58
C HIS A 74 9.03 -18.46 1.03
N MET A 75 8.72 -19.36 0.11
CA MET A 75 8.20 -20.69 0.43
C MET A 75 9.19 -21.59 1.20
N LYS A 76 10.47 -21.22 1.27
CA LYS A 76 11.49 -21.92 2.04
C LYS A 76 11.61 -21.44 3.48
N LEU A 77 10.95 -20.31 3.81
CA LEU A 77 10.94 -19.76 5.15
C LEU A 77 10.08 -20.62 6.09
N ASP A 78 10.35 -20.53 7.38
CA ASP A 78 9.42 -21.08 8.36
C ASP A 78 8.09 -20.30 8.35
N LEU A 79 7.05 -20.93 8.89
CA LEU A 79 5.68 -20.40 8.85
C LEU A 79 5.56 -18.98 9.42
N MET A 80 6.29 -18.66 10.51
CA MET A 80 6.18 -17.35 11.14
C MET A 80 6.89 -16.26 10.34
N ASP A 81 8.06 -16.56 9.77
CA ASP A 81 8.80 -15.64 8.90
C ASP A 81 8.04 -15.40 7.60
N PHE A 82 7.45 -16.46 7.02
CA PHE A 82 6.59 -16.33 5.86
C PHE A 82 5.37 -15.45 6.15
N ALA A 83 4.66 -15.72 7.25
CA ALA A 83 3.47 -14.96 7.63
C ALA A 83 3.81 -13.48 7.88
N TYR A 84 4.90 -13.19 8.60
CA TYR A 84 5.37 -11.82 8.80
C TYR A 84 5.70 -11.12 7.47
N GLY A 85 6.49 -11.78 6.61
CA GLY A 85 6.85 -11.26 5.29
C GLY A 85 5.61 -11.00 4.43
N TYR A 86 4.64 -11.91 4.44
CA TYR A 86 3.37 -11.76 3.71
C TYR A 86 2.54 -10.57 4.22
N ILE A 87 2.40 -10.40 5.53
CA ILE A 87 1.62 -9.30 6.12
C ILE A 87 2.27 -7.94 5.82
N THR A 88 3.60 -7.86 5.91
CA THR A 88 4.35 -6.60 5.75
C THR A 88 4.76 -6.29 4.30
N ARG A 89 4.54 -7.20 3.35
CA ARG A 89 5.04 -7.18 1.96
C ARG A 89 4.86 -5.88 1.20
N SER A 90 3.81 -5.13 1.49
CA SER A 90 3.51 -3.87 0.79
C SER A 90 4.12 -2.63 1.43
N GLY A 91 4.79 -2.77 2.58
CA GLY A 91 5.30 -1.67 3.38
C GLY A 91 4.22 -0.80 4.06
N ARG A 92 2.93 -1.17 3.94
CA ARG A 92 1.80 -0.43 4.56
C ARG A 92 1.58 -0.79 6.02
N ILE A 93 2.06 -1.95 6.43
CA ILE A 93 2.00 -2.44 7.80
C ILE A 93 3.45 -2.59 8.26
N ASP A 94 3.85 -1.73 9.18
CA ASP A 94 5.12 -1.82 9.92
C ASP A 94 4.96 -2.60 11.21
N ASP A 95 6.06 -2.80 11.93
CA ASP A 95 6.08 -3.55 13.18
C ASP A 95 5.18 -2.94 14.26
N ALA A 96 5.12 -1.60 14.35
CA ALA A 96 4.30 -0.90 15.33
C ALA A 96 2.81 -1.13 15.05
N ARG A 97 2.42 -1.00 13.79
CA ARG A 97 1.04 -1.24 13.35
C ARG A 97 0.66 -2.71 13.47
N LEU A 98 1.55 -3.63 13.12
CA LEU A 98 1.29 -5.06 13.25
C LEU A 98 1.15 -5.46 14.71
N ARG A 99 1.95 -4.89 15.61
CA ARG A 99 1.84 -5.11 17.06
C ARG A 99 0.49 -4.60 17.62
N ALA A 100 0.01 -3.47 17.12
CA ALA A 100 -1.29 -2.94 17.51
C ALA A 100 -2.46 -3.80 16.98
N MET A 101 -2.35 -4.31 15.75
CA MET A 101 -3.39 -5.14 15.11
C MET A 101 -3.42 -6.57 15.63
N SER A 102 -2.26 -7.16 15.92
CA SER A 102 -2.11 -8.55 16.32
C SER A 102 -0.97 -8.72 17.33
N PRO A 103 -1.18 -8.30 18.60
CA PRO A 103 -0.15 -8.33 19.62
C PRO A 103 0.37 -9.74 19.92
N VAL A 104 -0.52 -10.74 19.88
CA VAL A 104 -0.15 -12.15 20.12
C VAL A 104 0.79 -12.66 19.05
N PHE A 105 0.48 -12.40 17.76
CA PHE A 105 1.37 -12.78 16.65
C PHE A 105 2.74 -12.14 16.80
N MET A 106 2.79 -10.82 17.07
CA MET A 106 4.06 -10.12 17.21
C MET A 106 4.88 -10.61 18.39
N ALA A 107 4.26 -10.89 19.52
CA ALA A 107 4.96 -11.46 20.68
C ALA A 107 5.61 -12.82 20.36
N HIS A 108 4.89 -13.70 19.68
CA HIS A 108 5.41 -15.00 19.23
C HIS A 108 6.54 -14.84 18.19
N TYR A 109 6.38 -13.94 17.24
CA TYR A 109 7.38 -13.65 16.20
C TYR A 109 8.68 -13.11 16.81
N GLU A 110 8.59 -12.12 17.71
CA GLU A 110 9.73 -11.51 18.37
C GLU A 110 10.46 -12.46 19.34
N ALA A 111 9.72 -13.33 20.03
CA ALA A 111 10.31 -14.33 20.93
C ALA A 111 11.23 -15.33 20.22
N ARG A 112 10.97 -15.60 18.95
CA ARG A 112 11.78 -16.52 18.11
C ARG A 112 13.03 -15.87 17.51
N ARG A 113 13.09 -14.54 17.45
CA ARG A 113 14.26 -13.85 16.89
C ARG A 113 15.40 -13.80 17.89
N PRO A 114 16.62 -14.19 17.49
CA PRO A 114 17.78 -14.07 18.37
C PRO A 114 18.01 -12.58 18.76
N LEU A 115 18.47 -12.36 19.99
CA LEU A 115 18.70 -11.02 20.57
C LEU A 115 19.59 -10.11 19.70
N SER A 116 20.49 -10.69 18.89
CA SER A 116 21.35 -9.98 17.93
C SER A 116 20.60 -9.28 16.79
N ALA A 117 19.38 -9.72 16.45
CA ALA A 117 18.59 -9.14 15.39
C ALA A 117 17.61 -8.04 15.86
N ARG A 118 17.53 -7.79 17.17
CA ARG A 118 16.60 -6.82 17.77
C ARG A 118 17.12 -5.37 17.74
N GLY A 119 18.40 -5.15 17.40
CA GLY A 119 19.09 -3.86 17.52
C GLY A 119 19.44 -3.12 16.23
N SER A 120 19.07 -3.61 15.05
CA SER A 120 19.56 -3.04 13.79
C SER A 120 18.47 -2.33 12.97
N LYS A 121 17.66 -1.47 13.61
CA LYS A 121 16.87 -0.41 12.92
C LYS A 121 16.70 0.74 13.90
N ALA A 122 17.76 1.55 14.04
CA ALA A 122 17.65 2.93 14.45
C ALA A 122 17.62 3.81 13.20
#